data_ad61674cbdc7be00e984b3ebeaad1c03
#
_entry.id   ad61674cbdc7be00e984b3ebeaad1c03
#
_cell.length_a   1.000
_cell.length_b   1.000
_cell.length_c   1.000
_cell.angle_alpha   90.00
_cell.angle_beta   90.00
_cell.angle_gamma   90.00
#
_symmetry.space_group_name_H-M   'P 1'
#
loop_
_entity.id
_entity.type
_entity.pdbx_description
1 polymer ?
#
loop_
_entity_poly.entity_id
_entity_poly.type
_entity_poly.pdbx_seq_one_letter_code
_entity_poly.pdbx_strand_id
1 'polypeptide(L)'
;AYIACHIELDKAMENLLEQLEAAGQLENTLICLSADHYPYAMTQEEYEELAGRDLSQDMETYRNSLILWNAAMEEPVVVDKVCGSMDLLPTLLNLFGFDYDARMYAGRDIFSDQEGLVVFMDRSFVSDTVAYSRKAKTTTWKVEMSQEEQEAYMDMARQDVKDRYNFSAYILRNDYYAVIRQCLDEEKTADNPERPAEAVLPWPTPEPIPTVGVSTP
;
A
#
# COMPACT_ATOMS: atom_id res chain seq x y z
N ALA A 1 -9.61 -18.41 -21.29
CA ALA A 1 -9.34 -19.06 -19.99
C ALA A 1 -9.48 -18.06 -18.84
N TYR A 2 -8.85 -16.88 -18.88
CA TYR A 2 -8.83 -15.89 -17.81
C TYR A 2 -10.24 -15.47 -17.34
N ILE A 3 -11.08 -14.98 -18.28
CA ILE A 3 -12.48 -14.59 -17.97
C ILE A 3 -13.29 -15.75 -17.39
N ALA A 4 -13.08 -16.99 -17.87
CA ALA A 4 -13.78 -18.16 -17.33
C ALA A 4 -13.43 -18.42 -15.85
N CYS A 5 -12.16 -18.21 -15.45
CA CYS A 5 -11.77 -18.32 -14.04
C CYS A 5 -12.44 -17.25 -13.17
N HIS A 6 -12.59 -16.03 -13.69
CA HIS A 6 -13.29 -14.96 -12.96
C HIS A 6 -14.79 -15.20 -12.85
N ILE A 7 -15.43 -15.84 -13.83
CA ILE A 7 -16.83 -16.27 -13.72
C ILE A 7 -16.99 -17.32 -12.60
N GLU A 8 -16.03 -18.24 -12.45
CA GLU A 8 -16.07 -19.21 -11.34
C GLU A 8 -15.81 -18.53 -9.98
N LEU A 9 -14.97 -17.53 -9.93
CA LEU A 9 -14.77 -16.69 -8.73
C LEU A 9 -16.07 -15.96 -8.35
N ASP A 10 -16.77 -15.38 -9.33
CA ASP A 10 -18.04 -14.68 -9.15
C ASP A 10 -19.10 -15.61 -8.51
N LYS A 11 -19.26 -16.83 -9.05
CA LYS A 11 -20.13 -17.84 -8.45
C LYS A 11 -19.72 -18.27 -7.03
N ALA A 12 -18.40 -18.34 -6.78
CA ALA A 12 -17.90 -18.65 -5.44
C ALA A 12 -18.23 -17.52 -4.45
N MET A 13 -18.16 -16.27 -4.89
CA MET A 13 -18.56 -15.11 -4.09
C MET A 13 -20.06 -15.10 -3.82
N GLU A 14 -20.90 -15.37 -4.82
CA GLU A 14 -22.36 -15.53 -4.65
C GLU A 14 -22.65 -16.57 -3.56
N ASN A 15 -22.06 -17.75 -3.67
CA ASN A 15 -22.25 -18.82 -2.68
C ASN A 15 -21.77 -18.42 -1.27
N LEU A 16 -20.64 -17.68 -1.16
CA LEU A 16 -20.15 -17.16 0.11
C LEU A 16 -21.16 -16.19 0.75
N LEU A 17 -21.70 -15.26 -0.03
CA LEU A 17 -22.69 -14.29 0.45
C LEU A 17 -23.98 -14.98 0.92
N GLU A 18 -24.49 -15.96 0.17
CA GLU A 18 -25.66 -16.75 0.56
C GLU A 18 -25.44 -17.51 1.88
N GLN A 19 -24.25 -18.08 2.07
CA GLN A 19 -23.91 -18.78 3.31
C GLN A 19 -23.79 -17.84 4.50
N LEU A 20 -23.19 -16.66 4.31
CA LEU A 20 -23.09 -15.64 5.35
C LEU A 20 -24.46 -15.08 5.75
N GLU A 21 -25.35 -14.89 4.76
CA GLU A 21 -26.74 -14.47 5.00
C GLU A 21 -27.51 -15.53 5.78
N ALA A 22 -27.44 -16.80 5.34
CA ALA A 22 -28.10 -17.91 6.02
C ALA A 22 -27.59 -18.11 7.46
N ALA A 23 -26.33 -17.79 7.72
CA ALA A 23 -25.72 -17.81 9.05
C ALA A 23 -26.03 -16.56 9.90
N GLY A 24 -26.68 -15.53 9.35
CA GLY A 24 -26.92 -14.24 10.02
C GLY A 24 -25.65 -13.46 10.30
N GLN A 25 -24.61 -13.64 9.49
CA GLN A 25 -23.30 -13.01 9.65
C GLN A 25 -22.97 -11.96 8.57
N LEU A 26 -23.84 -11.77 7.59
CA LEU A 26 -23.56 -10.94 6.42
C LEU A 26 -23.23 -9.48 6.81
N GLU A 27 -24.02 -8.88 7.70
CA GLU A 27 -23.82 -7.50 8.18
C GLU A 27 -22.59 -7.37 9.12
N ASN A 28 -22.17 -8.47 9.73
CA ASN A 28 -21.00 -8.52 10.63
C ASN A 28 -19.71 -8.92 9.91
N THR A 29 -19.74 -9.07 8.59
CA THR A 29 -18.60 -9.50 7.78
C THR A 29 -18.16 -8.38 6.85
N LEU A 30 -16.88 -8.00 6.90
CA LEU A 30 -16.26 -7.15 5.90
C LEU A 30 -15.58 -8.03 4.86
N ILE A 31 -15.95 -7.85 3.60
CA ILE A 31 -15.29 -8.50 2.46
C ILE A 31 -14.27 -7.52 1.89
N CYS A 32 -13.02 -7.95 1.79
CA CYS A 32 -11.93 -7.19 1.22
C CYS A 32 -11.40 -7.91 -0.02
N LEU A 33 -11.54 -7.31 -1.19
CA LEU A 33 -11.09 -7.84 -2.46
C LEU A 33 -9.99 -6.95 -3.04
N SER A 34 -8.87 -7.57 -3.36
CA SER A 34 -7.74 -6.93 -4.04
C SER A 34 -7.10 -7.93 -4.99
N ALA A 35 -6.57 -7.46 -6.11
CA ALA A 35 -5.73 -8.32 -6.94
C ALA A 35 -4.41 -8.62 -6.24
N ASP A 36 -3.93 -9.86 -6.36
CA ASP A 36 -2.62 -10.31 -5.88
C ASP A 36 -1.50 -9.91 -6.85
N HIS A 37 -1.80 -9.85 -8.16
CA HIS A 37 -0.91 -9.43 -9.23
C HIS A 37 -1.69 -9.04 -10.49
N TYR A 38 -1.01 -8.45 -11.47
CA TYR A 38 -1.58 -8.23 -12.80
C TYR A 38 -1.67 -9.55 -13.60
N PRO A 39 -2.50 -9.63 -14.66
CA PRO A 39 -2.72 -10.87 -15.42
C PRO A 39 -1.55 -11.15 -16.38
N TYR A 40 -0.40 -11.57 -15.86
CA TYR A 40 0.83 -11.81 -16.62
C TYR A 40 0.77 -12.98 -17.62
N ALA A 41 -0.33 -13.76 -17.64
CA ALA A 41 -0.59 -14.78 -18.65
C ALA A 41 -1.28 -14.25 -19.90
N MET A 42 -1.67 -12.96 -19.92
CA MET A 42 -2.27 -12.27 -21.06
C MET A 42 -1.21 -11.47 -21.82
N THR A 43 -1.42 -11.29 -23.13
CA THR A 43 -0.65 -10.28 -23.88
C THR A 43 -1.06 -8.87 -23.43
N GLN A 44 -0.22 -7.88 -23.73
CA GLN A 44 -0.56 -6.50 -23.42
C GLN A 44 -1.85 -6.06 -24.10
N GLU A 45 -2.03 -6.42 -25.39
CA GLU A 45 -3.22 -6.08 -26.18
C GLU A 45 -4.50 -6.69 -25.58
N GLU A 46 -4.46 -7.97 -25.18
CA GLU A 46 -5.58 -8.63 -24.51
C GLU A 46 -5.91 -7.96 -23.16
N TYR A 47 -4.89 -7.52 -22.43
CA TYR A 47 -5.10 -6.85 -21.15
C TYR A 47 -5.64 -5.42 -21.35
N GLU A 48 -5.15 -4.67 -22.33
CA GLU A 48 -5.67 -3.35 -22.70
C GLU A 48 -7.13 -3.40 -23.14
N GLU A 49 -7.49 -4.41 -23.97
CA GLU A 49 -8.88 -4.66 -24.37
C GLU A 49 -9.78 -4.93 -23.15
N LEU A 50 -9.33 -5.78 -22.22
CA LEU A 50 -10.08 -6.11 -21.02
C LEU A 50 -10.17 -4.93 -20.04
N ALA A 51 -9.09 -4.19 -19.86
CA ALA A 51 -9.01 -3.04 -18.96
C ALA A 51 -9.73 -1.79 -19.52
N GLY A 52 -9.98 -1.75 -20.83
CA GLY A 52 -10.58 -0.61 -21.51
C GLY A 52 -9.73 0.66 -21.49
N ARG A 53 -8.39 0.51 -21.35
CA ARG A 53 -7.44 1.63 -21.23
C ARG A 53 -6.06 1.23 -21.75
N ASP A 54 -5.28 2.24 -22.16
CA ASP A 54 -3.88 2.08 -22.55
C ASP A 54 -3.01 1.74 -21.34
N LEU A 55 -2.25 0.65 -21.42
CA LEU A 55 -1.32 0.17 -20.40
C LEU A 55 0.15 0.33 -20.86
N SER A 56 0.40 1.02 -21.96
CA SER A 56 1.75 1.27 -22.50
C SER A 56 2.60 2.14 -21.56
N GLN A 57 1.96 2.91 -20.69
CA GLN A 57 2.62 3.69 -19.65
C GLN A 57 3.20 2.75 -18.60
N ASP A 58 4.46 2.97 -18.29
CA ASP A 58 5.16 2.24 -17.23
C ASP A 58 4.36 2.37 -15.91
N MET A 59 4.10 1.28 -15.22
CA MET A 59 3.31 1.15 -14.01
C MET A 59 1.77 1.03 -14.17
N GLU A 60 1.15 1.43 -15.28
CA GLU A 60 -0.31 1.26 -15.48
C GLU A 60 -0.74 -0.22 -15.47
N THR A 61 0.15 -1.12 -15.87
CA THR A 61 -0.06 -2.57 -15.77
C THR A 61 -0.37 -3.04 -14.33
N TYR A 62 0.17 -2.36 -13.33
CA TYR A 62 0.01 -2.74 -11.91
C TYR A 62 -1.21 -2.10 -11.25
N ARG A 63 -1.90 -1.20 -11.94
CA ARG A 63 -3.08 -0.52 -11.40
C ARG A 63 -4.26 -1.48 -11.32
N ASN A 64 -4.76 -1.69 -10.11
CA ASN A 64 -5.96 -2.47 -9.85
C ASN A 64 -6.90 -1.74 -8.88
N SER A 65 -7.98 -2.40 -8.47
CA SER A 65 -8.96 -1.85 -7.53
C SER A 65 -8.89 -2.58 -6.20
N LEU A 66 -9.10 -1.84 -5.12
CA LEU A 66 -9.44 -2.37 -3.81
C LEU A 66 -10.93 -2.17 -3.59
N ILE A 67 -11.62 -3.23 -3.19
CA ILE A 67 -13.05 -3.19 -2.83
C ILE A 67 -13.17 -3.64 -1.38
N LEU A 68 -13.74 -2.76 -0.54
CA LEU A 68 -14.16 -3.08 0.82
C LEU A 68 -15.68 -3.05 0.84
N TRP A 69 -16.29 -4.15 1.18
CA TRP A 69 -17.75 -4.29 1.15
C TRP A 69 -18.29 -4.91 2.44
N ASN A 70 -19.39 -4.33 2.91
CA ASN A 70 -20.17 -4.86 4.02
C ASN A 70 -21.67 -4.63 3.72
N ALA A 71 -22.53 -5.58 4.07
CA ALA A 71 -23.95 -5.49 3.76
C ALA A 71 -24.70 -4.36 4.47
N ALA A 72 -24.16 -3.79 5.54
CA ALA A 72 -24.71 -2.64 6.24
C ALA A 72 -24.36 -1.29 5.61
N MET A 73 -23.54 -1.27 4.54
CA MET A 73 -23.24 -0.02 3.83
C MET A 73 -24.44 0.44 3.00
N GLU A 74 -24.97 1.63 3.30
CA GLU A 74 -26.09 2.21 2.57
C GLU A 74 -25.66 2.88 1.26
N GLU A 75 -24.49 3.54 1.27
CA GLU A 75 -23.97 4.28 0.11
C GLU A 75 -22.51 3.96 -0.16
N PRO A 76 -22.09 3.88 -1.44
CA PRO A 76 -20.71 3.62 -1.78
C PRO A 76 -19.81 4.83 -1.46
N VAL A 77 -18.64 4.57 -0.92
CA VAL A 77 -17.58 5.57 -0.72
C VAL A 77 -16.48 5.32 -1.74
N VAL A 78 -16.20 6.31 -2.58
CA VAL A 78 -15.12 6.26 -3.57
C VAL A 78 -13.90 6.99 -3.01
N VAL A 79 -12.76 6.31 -3.01
CA VAL A 79 -11.47 6.85 -2.57
C VAL A 79 -10.53 6.85 -3.76
N ASP A 80 -10.23 8.05 -4.29
CA ASP A 80 -9.35 8.23 -5.45
C ASP A 80 -7.86 8.35 -5.06
N LYS A 81 -7.56 8.25 -3.77
CA LYS A 81 -6.18 8.30 -3.26
C LYS A 81 -5.36 7.13 -3.80
N VAL A 82 -4.12 7.41 -4.20
CA VAL A 82 -3.14 6.38 -4.56
C VAL A 82 -2.82 5.54 -3.33
N CYS A 83 -3.08 4.24 -3.41
CA CYS A 83 -2.81 3.29 -2.33
C CYS A 83 -2.26 1.97 -2.89
N GLY A 84 -1.62 1.20 -2.04
CA GLY A 84 -1.05 -0.10 -2.39
C GLY A 84 -1.37 -1.19 -1.36
N SER A 85 -0.92 -2.40 -1.62
CA SER A 85 -1.18 -3.55 -0.74
C SER A 85 -0.67 -3.37 0.70
N MET A 86 0.36 -2.55 0.90
CA MET A 86 0.89 -2.23 2.24
C MET A 86 -0.09 -1.41 3.09
N ASP A 87 -0.98 -0.67 2.44
CA ASP A 87 -1.93 0.22 3.10
C ASP A 87 -3.20 -0.52 3.59
N LEU A 88 -3.40 -1.76 3.14
CA LEU A 88 -4.55 -2.59 3.51
C LEU A 88 -4.65 -2.82 5.02
N LEU A 89 -3.58 -3.29 5.65
CA LEU A 89 -3.63 -3.68 7.06
C LEU A 89 -3.91 -2.48 7.98
N PRO A 90 -3.19 -1.35 7.90
CA PRO A 90 -3.52 -0.19 8.73
C PRO A 90 -4.93 0.35 8.46
N THR A 91 -5.42 0.29 7.22
CA THR A 91 -6.80 0.66 6.88
C THR A 91 -7.83 -0.25 7.55
N LEU A 92 -7.64 -1.56 7.48
CA LEU A 92 -8.54 -2.52 8.13
C LEU A 92 -8.53 -2.36 9.66
N LEU A 93 -7.37 -2.15 10.26
CA LEU A 93 -7.25 -1.92 11.71
C LEU A 93 -8.04 -0.67 12.13
N ASN A 94 -7.95 0.42 11.35
CA ASN A 94 -8.73 1.63 11.60
C ASN A 94 -10.23 1.38 11.44
N LEU A 95 -10.67 0.72 10.36
CA LEU A 95 -12.08 0.41 10.11
C LEU A 95 -12.70 -0.45 11.22
N PHE A 96 -11.95 -1.36 11.78
CA PHE A 96 -12.38 -2.19 12.92
C PHE A 96 -12.22 -1.50 14.27
N GLY A 97 -11.71 -0.27 14.32
CA GLY A 97 -11.51 0.48 15.56
C GLY A 97 -10.46 -0.14 16.49
N PHE A 98 -9.49 -0.88 15.95
CA PHE A 98 -8.38 -1.38 16.74
C PHE A 98 -7.43 -0.23 17.09
N ASP A 99 -7.00 -0.20 18.34
CA ASP A 99 -5.89 0.63 18.77
C ASP A 99 -4.58 0.00 18.29
N TYR A 100 -3.83 0.71 17.43
CA TYR A 100 -2.58 0.22 16.88
C TYR A 100 -1.53 1.33 16.76
N ASP A 101 -0.27 0.95 16.85
CA ASP A 101 0.84 1.87 16.66
C ASP A 101 1.22 1.93 15.17
N ALA A 102 0.93 3.05 14.52
CA ALA A 102 1.22 3.27 13.10
C ALA A 102 2.72 3.12 12.75
N ARG A 103 3.63 3.28 13.72
CA ARG A 103 5.08 3.07 13.54
C ARG A 103 5.44 1.61 13.24
N MET A 104 4.53 0.68 13.51
CA MET A 104 4.74 -0.75 13.22
C MET A 104 4.43 -1.13 11.77
N TYR A 105 3.92 -0.20 10.96
CA TYR A 105 3.47 -0.48 9.60
C TYR A 105 4.20 0.40 8.60
N ALA A 106 4.59 -0.19 7.48
CA ALA A 106 5.18 0.56 6.36
C ALA A 106 4.10 1.27 5.51
N GLY A 107 2.87 0.73 5.51
CA GLY A 107 1.70 1.33 4.86
C GLY A 107 1.00 2.37 5.73
N ARG A 108 0.04 3.06 5.13
CA ARG A 108 -0.77 4.11 5.76
C ARG A 108 -2.25 3.76 5.63
N ASP A 109 -3.05 4.22 6.57
CA ASP A 109 -4.50 4.18 6.43
C ASP A 109 -4.94 5.05 5.24
N ILE A 110 -5.70 4.47 4.31
CA ILE A 110 -6.17 5.16 3.11
C ILE A 110 -7.13 6.30 3.42
N PHE A 111 -7.79 6.27 4.59
CA PHE A 111 -8.70 7.32 5.06
C PHE A 111 -7.99 8.46 5.81
N SER A 112 -6.68 8.33 6.05
CA SER A 112 -5.90 9.42 6.67
C SER A 112 -5.72 10.60 5.70
N ASP A 113 -5.39 11.79 6.21
CA ASP A 113 -5.12 12.98 5.41
C ASP A 113 -3.74 12.94 4.72
N GLN A 114 -2.95 11.89 4.94
CA GLN A 114 -1.64 11.75 4.31
C GLN A 114 -1.77 11.47 2.82
N GLU A 115 -0.87 12.05 2.02
CA GLU A 115 -0.78 11.77 0.59
C GLU A 115 -0.52 10.27 0.33
N GLY A 116 -1.21 9.72 -0.67
CA GLY A 116 -0.98 8.35 -1.11
C GLY A 116 0.40 8.19 -1.78
N LEU A 117 1.06 7.05 -1.53
CA LEU A 117 2.36 6.75 -2.13
C LEU A 117 2.53 5.24 -2.30
N VAL A 118 2.64 4.80 -3.55
CA VAL A 118 2.99 3.43 -3.93
C VAL A 118 4.42 3.40 -4.43
N VAL A 119 5.22 2.49 -3.89
CA VAL A 119 6.65 2.34 -4.22
C VAL A 119 6.87 0.98 -4.88
N PHE A 120 7.58 0.98 -6.02
CA PHE A 120 7.95 -0.22 -6.76
C PHE A 120 9.38 -0.68 -6.42
N MET A 121 9.70 -1.93 -6.75
CA MET A 121 11.00 -2.54 -6.42
C MET A 121 12.20 -1.79 -7.02
N ASP A 122 12.05 -1.18 -8.18
CA ASP A 122 13.08 -0.38 -8.85
C ASP A 122 13.18 1.06 -8.32
N ARG A 123 12.41 1.40 -7.27
CA ARG A 123 12.24 2.74 -6.70
C ARG A 123 11.51 3.72 -7.63
N SER A 124 10.80 3.23 -8.63
CA SER A 124 9.71 3.98 -9.24
C SER A 124 8.61 4.18 -8.21
N PHE A 125 7.82 5.24 -8.34
CA PHE A 125 6.72 5.48 -7.41
C PHE A 125 5.58 6.24 -8.06
N VAL A 126 4.41 6.08 -7.48
CA VAL A 126 3.20 6.83 -7.84
C VAL A 126 2.64 7.44 -6.56
N SER A 127 2.36 8.73 -6.59
CA SER A 127 1.62 9.44 -5.54
C SER A 127 0.37 10.10 -6.12
N ASP A 128 -0.39 10.80 -5.28
CA ASP A 128 -1.52 11.59 -5.75
C ASP A 128 -1.05 12.77 -6.64
N THR A 129 0.19 13.22 -6.47
CA THR A 129 0.79 14.37 -7.17
C THR A 129 1.57 13.99 -8.43
N VAL A 130 2.28 12.85 -8.43
CA VAL A 130 3.21 12.51 -9.51
C VAL A 130 3.31 11.00 -9.74
N ALA A 131 3.58 10.61 -10.99
CA ALA A 131 4.07 9.27 -11.33
C ALA A 131 5.51 9.39 -11.85
N TYR A 132 6.45 8.70 -11.17
CA TYR A 132 7.87 8.69 -11.54
C TYR A 132 8.33 7.28 -11.87
N SER A 133 8.76 7.07 -13.11
CA SER A 133 9.41 5.84 -13.54
C SER A 133 10.91 6.00 -13.60
N ARG A 134 11.61 5.28 -12.73
CA ARG A 134 13.07 5.22 -12.76
C ARG A 134 13.60 4.48 -13.98
N LYS A 135 12.90 3.44 -14.41
CA LYS A 135 13.26 2.61 -15.57
C LYS A 135 13.12 3.39 -16.86
N ALA A 136 11.99 4.03 -17.10
CA ALA A 136 11.74 4.85 -18.30
C ALA A 136 12.38 6.24 -18.19
N LYS A 137 12.80 6.69 -16.99
CA LYS A 137 13.26 8.05 -16.69
C LYS A 137 12.22 9.12 -17.04
N THR A 138 10.96 8.80 -16.79
CA THR A 138 9.83 9.69 -17.03
C THR A 138 9.25 10.20 -15.72
N THR A 139 8.74 11.44 -15.75
CA THR A 139 7.99 12.06 -14.65
C THR A 139 6.71 12.61 -15.23
N THR A 140 5.57 12.16 -14.74
CA THR A 140 4.26 12.62 -15.14
C THR A 140 3.57 13.29 -13.96
N TRP A 141 3.41 14.61 -14.03
CA TRP A 141 2.73 15.40 -13.01
C TRP A 141 1.22 15.27 -13.19
N LYS A 142 0.52 15.07 -12.08
CA LYS A 142 -0.95 14.97 -12.03
C LYS A 142 -1.60 16.30 -11.61
N VAL A 143 -0.80 17.20 -11.06
CA VAL A 143 -1.19 18.54 -10.61
C VAL A 143 -0.27 19.59 -11.23
N GLU A 144 -0.80 20.81 -11.43
CA GLU A 144 0.00 21.92 -11.93
C GLU A 144 0.86 22.50 -10.79
N MET A 145 2.15 22.63 -11.03
CA MET A 145 3.14 23.14 -10.08
C MET A 145 4.23 23.92 -10.83
N SER A 146 4.80 24.94 -10.19
CA SER A 146 5.99 25.62 -10.70
C SER A 146 7.20 24.65 -10.71
N GLN A 147 8.23 24.99 -11.46
CA GLN A 147 9.43 24.16 -11.53
C GLN A 147 10.11 24.02 -10.15
N GLU A 148 10.14 25.09 -9.36
CA GLU A 148 10.71 25.07 -8.00
C GLU A 148 9.93 24.13 -7.06
N GLU A 149 8.60 24.16 -7.11
CA GLU A 149 7.75 23.25 -6.35
C GLU A 149 7.93 21.80 -6.79
N GLN A 150 8.06 21.54 -8.11
CA GLN A 150 8.32 20.22 -8.65
C GLN A 150 9.67 19.66 -8.16
N GLU A 151 10.72 20.45 -8.16
CA GLU A 151 12.05 20.05 -7.67
C GLU A 151 12.01 19.73 -6.17
N ALA A 152 11.41 20.60 -5.37
CA ALA A 152 11.25 20.39 -3.93
C ALA A 152 10.41 19.14 -3.60
N TYR A 153 9.31 18.95 -4.32
CA TYR A 153 8.46 17.76 -4.16
C TYR A 153 9.21 16.48 -4.51
N MET A 154 9.93 16.45 -5.64
CA MET A 154 10.70 15.28 -6.05
C MET A 154 11.79 14.91 -5.07
N ASP A 155 12.45 15.88 -4.46
CA ASP A 155 13.48 15.62 -3.44
C ASP A 155 12.86 15.01 -2.18
N MET A 156 11.73 15.54 -1.73
CA MET A 156 10.95 14.98 -0.60
C MET A 156 10.47 13.58 -0.92
N ALA A 157 9.83 13.37 -2.06
CA ALA A 157 9.26 12.07 -2.44
C ALA A 157 10.35 10.99 -2.61
N ARG A 158 11.48 11.33 -3.20
CA ARG A 158 12.64 10.41 -3.32
C ARG A 158 13.22 10.05 -1.95
N GLN A 159 13.23 10.98 -1.01
CA GLN A 159 13.68 10.70 0.34
C GLN A 159 12.69 9.76 1.06
N ASP A 160 11.37 10.01 0.97
CA ASP A 160 10.34 9.12 1.55
C ASP A 160 10.44 7.70 0.95
N VAL A 161 10.56 7.57 -0.37
CA VAL A 161 10.78 6.28 -1.04
C VAL A 161 12.02 5.56 -0.52
N LYS A 162 13.14 6.28 -0.37
CA LYS A 162 14.39 5.72 0.16
C LYS A 162 14.22 5.25 1.61
N ASP A 163 13.55 6.04 2.43
CA ASP A 163 13.35 5.74 3.84
C ASP A 163 12.43 4.53 4.03
N ARG A 164 11.33 4.45 3.29
CA ARG A 164 10.45 3.27 3.30
C ARG A 164 11.17 2.00 2.86
N TYR A 165 11.96 2.10 1.80
CA TYR A 165 12.74 0.95 1.30
C TYR A 165 13.77 0.48 2.33
N ASN A 166 14.49 1.40 2.93
CA ASN A 166 15.46 1.12 3.97
C ASN A 166 14.81 0.57 5.23
N PHE A 167 13.67 1.12 5.64
CA PHE A 167 12.91 0.66 6.79
C PHE A 167 12.40 -0.77 6.61
N SER A 168 11.82 -1.09 5.45
CA SER A 168 11.41 -2.46 5.12
C SER A 168 12.58 -3.45 5.21
N ALA A 169 13.74 -3.08 4.66
CA ALA A 169 14.94 -3.90 4.77
C ALA A 169 15.45 -4.04 6.21
N TYR A 170 15.32 -2.99 7.02
CA TYR A 170 15.70 -2.99 8.43
C TYR A 170 14.81 -3.93 9.25
N ILE A 171 13.49 -3.87 9.06
CA ILE A 171 12.52 -4.78 9.69
C ILE A 171 12.94 -6.23 9.49
N LEU A 172 13.24 -6.61 8.21
CA LEU A 172 13.57 -7.99 7.86
C LEU A 172 14.91 -8.47 8.43
N ARG A 173 15.87 -7.57 8.64
CA ARG A 173 17.25 -7.94 9.03
C ARG A 173 17.49 -7.95 10.53
N ASN A 174 16.72 -7.18 11.30
CA ASN A 174 17.06 -6.85 12.69
C ASN A 174 16.02 -7.30 13.72
N ASP A 175 15.10 -8.18 13.33
CA ASP A 175 13.99 -8.60 14.23
C ASP A 175 13.30 -7.38 14.90
N TYR A 176 13.01 -6.37 14.06
CA TYR A 176 12.51 -5.06 14.45
C TYR A 176 11.32 -5.16 15.42
N TYR A 177 10.38 -6.06 15.15
CA TYR A 177 9.17 -6.19 15.97
C TYR A 177 9.46 -6.73 17.38
N ALA A 178 10.49 -7.53 17.57
CA ALA A 178 10.91 -7.95 18.91
C ALA A 178 11.44 -6.76 19.71
N VAL A 179 12.25 -5.90 19.08
CA VAL A 179 12.80 -4.69 19.72
C VAL A 179 11.69 -3.69 20.06
N ILE A 180 10.79 -3.40 19.11
CA ILE A 180 9.68 -2.46 19.36
C ILE A 180 8.75 -2.98 20.45
N ARG A 181 8.44 -4.27 20.47
CA ARG A 181 7.60 -4.86 21.52
C ARG A 181 8.20 -4.69 22.89
N GLN A 182 9.50 -4.90 23.02
CA GLN A 182 10.22 -4.65 24.27
C GLN A 182 10.11 -3.18 24.69
N CYS A 183 10.31 -2.23 23.78
CA CYS A 183 10.17 -0.80 24.08
C CYS A 183 8.75 -0.43 24.50
N LEU A 184 7.73 -0.98 23.84
CA LEU A 184 6.32 -0.75 24.19
C LEU A 184 5.94 -1.35 25.55
N ASP A 185 6.48 -2.51 25.90
CA ASP A 185 6.27 -3.13 27.23
C ASP A 185 6.97 -2.32 28.34
N GLU A 186 8.16 -1.79 28.06
CA GLU A 186 8.86 -0.88 28.96
C GLU A 186 8.12 0.45 29.14
N GLU A 187 7.51 1.01 28.07
CA GLU A 187 6.65 2.20 28.13
C GLU A 187 5.39 1.97 28.98
N LYS A 188 4.76 0.81 28.88
CA LYS A 188 3.58 0.43 29.68
C LYS A 188 3.91 0.20 31.17
N THR A 189 5.11 -0.26 31.45
CA THR A 189 5.56 -0.49 32.84
C THR A 189 6.12 0.75 33.53
N ALA A 190 6.58 1.74 32.74
CA ALA A 190 7.01 3.04 33.23
C ALA A 190 5.79 3.97 33.31
N ASP A 191 5.04 3.85 34.42
CA ASP A 191 4.03 4.85 34.84
C ASP A 191 4.76 6.15 35.24
N ASN A 192 5.33 6.84 34.22
CA ASN A 192 6.10 8.07 34.41
C ASN A 192 5.41 9.26 33.73
N PRO A 193 4.73 10.13 34.47
CA PRO A 193 4.01 11.29 33.94
C PRO A 193 4.91 12.42 33.40
N GLU A 194 6.23 12.30 33.44
CA GLU A 194 7.18 13.36 33.08
C GLU A 194 8.00 13.09 31.80
N ARG A 195 7.55 12.26 30.89
CA ARG A 195 8.29 12.07 29.64
C ARG A 195 7.96 13.15 28.62
N PRO A 196 8.94 13.94 28.13
CA PRO A 196 8.72 14.88 27.03
C PRO A 196 8.28 14.13 25.77
N ALA A 197 7.32 14.71 25.02
CA ALA A 197 6.77 14.16 23.78
C ALA A 197 7.77 14.02 22.61
N GLU A 198 9.07 14.19 22.83
CA GLU A 198 10.14 14.26 21.83
C GLU A 198 11.19 13.14 21.86
N ALA A 199 10.94 12.01 22.51
CA ALA A 199 11.83 10.88 22.30
C ALA A 199 11.53 10.18 20.97
N VAL A 200 11.75 10.88 19.86
CA VAL A 200 11.98 10.24 18.57
C VAL A 200 13.25 9.41 18.72
N LEU A 201 13.12 8.08 18.71
CA LEU A 201 14.28 7.20 18.63
C LEU A 201 15.11 7.66 17.43
N PRO A 202 16.41 7.94 17.60
CA PRO A 202 17.22 8.37 16.48
C PRO A 202 17.15 7.28 15.41
N TRP A 203 16.69 7.66 14.24
CA TRP A 203 16.58 6.79 13.08
C TRP A 203 17.96 6.19 12.80
N PRO A 204 18.14 4.88 12.86
CA PRO A 204 19.45 4.29 12.57
C PRO A 204 19.81 4.61 11.14
N THR A 205 20.95 5.25 10.93
CA THR A 205 21.52 5.47 9.59
C THR A 205 21.80 4.09 8.99
N PRO A 206 21.08 3.65 7.96
CA PRO A 206 21.29 2.32 7.40
C PRO A 206 22.66 2.24 6.73
N GLU A 207 23.41 1.18 7.01
CA GLU A 207 24.58 0.86 6.21
C GLU A 207 24.18 0.66 4.74
N PRO A 208 25.01 1.08 3.78
CA PRO A 208 24.69 0.95 2.36
C PRO A 208 24.47 -0.53 2.01
N ILE A 209 23.32 -0.80 1.38
CA ILE A 209 22.98 -2.16 0.91
C ILE A 209 24.02 -2.59 -0.13
N PRO A 210 24.73 -3.71 0.07
CA PRO A 210 25.61 -4.24 -0.97
C PRO A 210 24.77 -4.51 -2.22
N THR A 211 25.18 -3.94 -3.35
CA THR A 211 24.60 -4.26 -4.65
C THR A 211 24.87 -5.73 -4.95
N VAL A 212 23.86 -6.57 -4.80
CA VAL A 212 23.92 -7.94 -5.30
C VAL A 212 23.95 -7.83 -6.82
N GLY A 213 25.10 -8.14 -7.42
CA GLY A 213 25.23 -8.22 -8.85
C GLY A 213 24.28 -9.29 -9.38
N VAL A 214 23.24 -8.86 -10.11
CA VAL A 214 22.39 -9.77 -10.88
C VAL A 214 23.23 -10.20 -12.09
N SER A 215 23.80 -11.38 -12.01
CA SER A 215 24.35 -12.08 -13.18
C SER A 215 23.14 -12.43 -14.05
N THR A 216 22.98 -11.75 -15.16
CA THR A 216 22.09 -12.15 -16.24
C THR A 216 22.63 -13.40 -16.92
N PRO A 217 21.81 -14.42 -17.20
CA PRO A 217 22.17 -15.54 -18.05
C PRO A 217 22.30 -15.12 -19.51
#